data_895cce3d127c41f71574cb387003e142
#
_entry.id   895cce3d127c41f71574cb387003e142
#
_cell.length_a   1.000
_cell.length_b   1.000
_cell.length_c   1.000
_cell.angle_alpha   90.00
_cell.angle_beta   90.00
_cell.angle_gamma   90.00
#
_symmetry.space_group_name_H-M   'P 1'
#
loop_
_entity.id
_entity.type
_entity.pdbx_description
1 polymer ?
#
loop_
_entity_poly.entity_id
_entity_poly.type
_entity_poly.pdbx_seq_one_letter_code
_entity_poly.pdbx_strand_id
1 'polypeptide(L)'
;HEHLDDPVNRLLNALEPGTYLRPHRHLNPKKDEIFLLLRGRIAVFLFDNKGEITQTQILDPKEGVYGAEIKAGTWHGLLVLESGSVIYEIKEGPFAPLAPENFAPWSPAPEDTKGVAKYMELLGKAI
;
A
#
# COMPACT_ATOMS: atom_id res chain seq x y z
N HIS A 1 -0.12 -12.32 13.14
CA HIS A 1 -1.12 -12.56 14.18
C HIS A 1 -1.66 -13.98 14.08
N GLU A 2 -2.11 -14.53 15.18
CA GLU A 2 -2.68 -15.89 15.23
C GLU A 2 -4.18 -15.88 14.90
N HIS A 3 -4.88 -14.85 15.38
CA HIS A 3 -6.32 -14.68 15.21
C HIS A 3 -6.67 -13.32 14.62
N LEU A 4 -7.80 -13.25 13.89
CA LEU A 4 -8.25 -12.01 13.26
C LEU A 4 -8.64 -10.93 14.29
N ASP A 5 -8.96 -11.33 15.53
CA ASP A 5 -9.29 -10.42 16.63
C ASP A 5 -8.08 -9.98 17.46
N ASP A 6 -6.88 -10.40 17.10
CA ASP A 6 -5.66 -9.93 17.76
C ASP A 6 -5.55 -8.40 17.71
N PRO A 7 -5.03 -7.77 18.78
CA PRO A 7 -4.95 -6.31 18.84
C PRO A 7 -3.96 -5.70 17.85
N VAL A 8 -3.05 -6.51 17.30
CA VAL A 8 -2.08 -6.08 16.28
C VAL A 8 -2.08 -7.09 15.13
N ASN A 9 -2.47 -6.64 13.94
CA ASN A 9 -2.36 -7.44 12.73
C ASN A 9 -0.93 -7.41 12.21
N ARG A 10 -0.36 -8.58 11.94
CA ARG A 10 1.02 -8.76 11.48
C ARG A 10 1.04 -9.82 10.41
N LEU A 11 1.60 -9.50 9.25
CA LEU A 11 1.71 -10.45 8.16
C LEU A 11 2.90 -10.16 7.24
N LEU A 12 3.36 -11.20 6.56
CA LEU A 12 4.32 -11.09 5.48
C LEU A 12 3.57 -11.12 4.16
N ASN A 13 3.85 -10.14 3.31
CA ASN A 13 3.35 -10.06 1.94
C ASN A 13 4.49 -10.21 0.95
N ALA A 14 4.47 -11.29 0.17
CA ALA A 14 5.37 -11.46 -0.97
C ALA A 14 4.71 -10.86 -2.21
N LEU A 15 5.39 -9.93 -2.85
CA LEU A 15 4.84 -9.12 -3.94
C LEU A 15 5.75 -9.15 -5.17
N GLU A 16 5.14 -9.23 -6.34
CA GLU A 16 5.83 -9.18 -7.62
C GLU A 16 5.46 -7.92 -8.41
N PRO A 17 6.36 -7.42 -9.30
CA PRO A 17 6.00 -6.37 -10.24
C PRO A 17 4.75 -6.75 -11.03
N GLY A 18 3.84 -5.79 -11.21
CA GLY A 18 2.55 -6.02 -11.82
C GLY A 18 1.42 -6.29 -10.83
N THR A 19 1.73 -6.51 -9.55
CA THR A 19 0.71 -6.58 -8.50
C THR A 19 0.05 -5.22 -8.35
N TYR A 20 -1.28 -5.19 -8.48
CA TYR A 20 -2.06 -3.98 -8.25
C TYR A 20 -2.61 -3.97 -6.83
N LEU A 21 -2.14 -3.03 -6.03
CA LEU A 21 -2.75 -2.68 -4.75
C LEU A 21 -3.57 -1.40 -4.96
N ARG A 22 -4.89 -1.53 -5.04
CA ARG A 22 -5.75 -0.38 -5.25
C ARG A 22 -5.52 0.66 -4.15
N PRO A 23 -5.31 1.93 -4.50
CA PRO A 23 -5.21 2.99 -3.50
C PRO A 23 -6.39 2.97 -2.54
N HIS A 24 -6.10 3.04 -1.25
CA HIS A 24 -7.08 2.93 -0.18
C HIS A 24 -6.62 3.71 1.06
N ARG A 25 -7.48 3.75 2.05
CA ARG A 25 -7.18 4.31 3.37
C ARG A 25 -7.80 3.46 4.46
N HIS A 26 -7.32 3.61 5.68
CA HIS A 26 -7.90 2.96 6.85
C HIS A 26 -8.60 4.02 7.72
N LEU A 27 -9.91 4.13 7.52
CA LEU A 27 -10.77 5.07 8.22
C LEU A 27 -12.09 4.36 8.58
N ASN A 28 -12.58 4.57 9.81
CA ASN A 28 -13.80 3.95 10.31
C ASN A 28 -13.79 2.40 10.24
N PRO A 29 -12.92 1.70 11.02
CA PRO A 29 -12.09 2.25 12.10
C PRO A 29 -10.79 2.87 11.61
N LYS A 30 -10.32 3.88 12.34
CA LYS A 30 -9.00 4.49 12.13
C LYS A 30 -7.90 3.50 12.50
N LYS A 31 -6.96 3.27 11.57
CA LYS A 31 -5.82 2.38 11.81
C LYS A 31 -4.56 2.97 11.20
N ASP A 32 -3.51 3.06 12.00
CA ASP A 32 -2.16 3.31 11.52
C ASP A 32 -1.59 2.00 10.97
N GLU A 33 -0.71 2.11 9.98
CA GLU A 33 -0.10 0.97 9.31
C GLU A 33 1.39 1.23 9.10
N ILE A 34 2.19 0.18 9.26
CA ILE A 34 3.64 0.21 9.03
C ILE A 34 3.99 -0.83 7.99
N PHE A 35 4.79 -0.41 7.00
CA PHE A 35 5.45 -1.30 6.05
C PHE A 35 6.94 -1.35 6.35
N LEU A 36 7.47 -2.55 6.60
CA LEU A 36 8.89 -2.81 6.64
C LEU A 36 9.27 -3.67 5.45
N LEU A 37 10.14 -3.18 4.58
CA LEU A 37 10.60 -3.93 3.43
C LEU A 37 11.80 -4.79 3.83
N LEU A 38 11.61 -6.11 3.82
CA LEU A 38 12.64 -7.07 4.19
C LEU A 38 13.57 -7.41 3.04
N ARG A 39 13.05 -7.39 1.80
CA ARG A 39 13.83 -7.57 0.58
C ARG A 39 13.10 -6.97 -0.61
N GLY A 40 13.86 -6.67 -1.65
CA GLY A 40 13.31 -6.10 -2.87
C GLY A 40 13.31 -4.58 -2.84
N ARG A 41 12.41 -3.98 -3.61
CA ARG A 41 12.29 -2.54 -3.76
C ARG A 41 10.86 -2.17 -4.12
N ILE A 42 10.30 -1.21 -3.40
CA ILE A 42 8.93 -0.73 -3.64
C ILE A 42 8.88 0.80 -3.58
N ALA A 43 7.91 1.37 -4.29
CA ALA A 43 7.53 2.77 -4.13
C ALA A 43 6.22 2.83 -3.33
N VAL A 44 6.19 3.65 -2.29
CA VAL A 44 4.98 3.95 -1.53
C VAL A 44 4.52 5.36 -1.90
N PHE A 45 3.25 5.50 -2.25
CA PHE A 45 2.65 6.77 -2.62
C PHE A 45 1.62 7.21 -1.59
N LEU A 46 1.63 8.48 -1.24
CA LEU A 46 0.54 9.12 -0.53
C LEU A 46 -0.18 10.06 -1.48
N PHE A 47 -1.51 10.15 -1.33
CA PHE A 47 -2.35 10.93 -2.22
C PHE A 47 -3.25 11.89 -1.44
N ASP A 48 -3.66 12.96 -2.10
CA ASP A 48 -4.74 13.81 -1.63
C ASP A 48 -6.11 13.23 -2.02
N ASN A 49 -7.18 13.94 -1.66
CA ASN A 49 -8.56 13.51 -1.95
C ASN A 49 -8.91 13.50 -3.45
N LYS A 50 -8.10 14.15 -4.28
CA LYS A 50 -8.29 14.21 -5.73
C LYS A 50 -7.48 13.15 -6.47
N GLY A 51 -6.61 12.44 -5.76
CA GLY A 51 -5.73 11.43 -6.33
C GLY A 51 -4.38 11.96 -6.80
N GLU A 52 -4.06 13.21 -6.45
CA GLU A 52 -2.73 13.76 -6.74
C GLU A 52 -1.72 13.18 -5.75
N ILE A 53 -0.55 12.81 -6.25
CA ILE A 53 0.54 12.29 -5.42
C ILE A 53 1.09 13.44 -4.58
N THR A 54 1.02 13.31 -3.26
CA THR A 54 1.58 14.30 -2.32
C THR A 54 2.96 13.90 -1.82
N GLN A 55 3.25 12.61 -1.82
CA GLN A 55 4.56 12.10 -1.40
C GLN A 55 4.83 10.76 -2.09
N THR A 56 6.09 10.56 -2.48
CA THR A 56 6.61 9.29 -2.97
C THR A 56 7.82 8.91 -2.14
N GLN A 57 7.82 7.67 -1.63
CA GLN A 57 8.95 7.13 -0.88
C GLN A 57 9.38 5.81 -1.50
N ILE A 58 10.63 5.73 -1.91
CA ILE A 58 11.23 4.46 -2.35
C ILE A 58 11.78 3.75 -1.13
N LEU A 59 11.26 2.55 -0.86
CA LEU A 59 11.82 1.66 0.14
C LEU A 59 12.82 0.74 -0.56
N ASP A 60 14.04 0.75 -0.07
CA ASP A 60 15.16 -0.04 -0.59
C ASP A 60 16.14 -0.33 0.54
N PRO A 61 16.16 -1.57 1.06
CA PRO A 61 17.08 -1.94 2.15
C PRO A 61 18.55 -1.76 1.79
N LYS A 62 18.92 -1.86 0.50
CA LYS A 62 20.30 -1.64 0.05
C LYS A 62 20.74 -0.18 0.21
N GLU A 63 19.78 0.75 0.17
CA GLU A 63 20.01 2.18 0.38
C GLU A 63 19.72 2.61 1.81
N GLY A 64 19.39 1.67 2.71
CA GLY A 64 19.10 1.97 4.10
C GLY A 64 17.70 2.55 4.36
N VAL A 65 16.79 2.45 3.41
CA VAL A 65 15.41 2.92 3.53
C VAL A 65 14.50 1.72 3.70
N TYR A 66 14.16 1.41 4.94
CA TYR A 66 13.54 0.15 5.30
C TYR A 66 12.02 0.17 5.39
N GLY A 67 11.41 1.30 5.69
CA GLY A 67 10.00 1.30 5.98
C GLY A 67 9.31 2.64 5.85
N ALA A 68 7.99 2.58 5.91
CA ALA A 68 7.11 3.74 5.90
C ALA A 68 5.99 3.54 6.91
N GLU A 69 5.58 4.61 7.56
CA GLU A 69 4.42 4.65 8.42
C GLU A 69 3.30 5.40 7.70
N ILE A 70 2.12 4.78 7.63
CA ILE A 70 0.93 5.35 7.02
C ILE A 70 -0.06 5.69 8.13
N LYS A 71 -0.32 6.98 8.32
CA LYS A 71 -1.29 7.43 9.31
C LYS A 71 -2.72 7.12 8.90
N ALA A 72 -3.56 6.80 9.88
CA ALA A 72 -4.98 6.55 9.66
C ALA A 72 -5.63 7.64 8.80
N GLY A 73 -6.47 7.22 7.87
CA GLY A 73 -7.19 8.12 6.98
C GLY A 73 -6.40 8.65 5.78
N THR A 74 -5.12 8.33 5.67
CA THR A 74 -4.28 8.76 4.55
C THR A 74 -4.47 7.83 3.34
N TRP A 75 -4.83 8.39 2.19
CA TRP A 75 -4.86 7.66 0.93
C TRP A 75 -3.45 7.23 0.55
N HIS A 76 -3.28 5.96 0.29
CA HIS A 76 -1.97 5.40 -0.05
C HIS A 76 -2.07 4.21 -1.00
N GLY A 77 -0.97 3.92 -1.65
CA GLY A 77 -0.79 2.78 -2.53
C GLY A 77 0.69 2.47 -2.69
N LEU A 78 1.00 1.42 -3.40
CA LEU A 78 2.38 1.06 -3.68
C LEU A 78 2.56 0.51 -5.08
N LEU A 79 3.80 0.54 -5.55
CA LEU A 79 4.24 -0.07 -6.79
C LEU A 79 5.46 -0.94 -6.50
N VAL A 80 5.41 -2.20 -6.93
CA VAL A 80 6.52 -3.13 -6.74
C VAL A 80 7.53 -2.91 -7.86
N LEU A 81 8.78 -2.61 -7.51
CA LEU A 81 9.84 -2.26 -8.45
C LEU A 81 10.81 -3.41 -8.71
N GLU A 82 10.91 -4.36 -7.79
CA GLU A 82 11.85 -5.49 -7.90
C GLU A 82 11.12 -6.79 -7.56
N SER A 83 11.38 -7.83 -8.37
CA SER A 83 10.85 -9.18 -8.15
C SER A 83 11.31 -9.75 -6.81
N GLY A 84 10.44 -10.51 -6.15
CA GLY A 84 10.73 -11.12 -4.86
C GLY A 84 10.70 -10.13 -3.69
N SER A 85 9.99 -9.03 -3.83
CA SER A 85 9.81 -8.07 -2.73
C SER A 85 8.97 -8.68 -1.62
N VAL A 86 9.39 -8.45 -0.37
CA VAL A 86 8.68 -8.96 0.81
C VAL A 86 8.52 -7.83 1.82
N ILE A 87 7.26 -7.53 2.16
CA ILE A 87 6.89 -6.54 3.16
C ILE A 87 6.46 -7.27 4.44
N TYR A 88 6.92 -6.81 5.60
CA TYR A 88 6.31 -7.10 6.88
C TYR A 88 5.35 -5.95 7.20
N GLU A 89 4.08 -6.26 7.21
CA GLU A 89 3.00 -5.30 7.40
C GLU A 89 2.47 -5.41 8.82
N ILE A 90 2.41 -4.27 9.52
CA ILE A 90 1.93 -4.16 10.89
C ILE A 90 0.82 -3.11 10.90
N LYS A 91 -0.35 -3.49 11.41
CA LYS A 91 -1.52 -2.62 11.44
C LYS A 91 -2.30 -2.84 12.72
N GLU A 92 -2.89 -1.78 13.25
CA GLU A 92 -3.78 -1.90 14.40
C GLU A 92 -4.89 -2.90 14.14
N GLY A 93 -5.07 -3.85 15.09
CA GLY A 93 -6.19 -4.78 15.09
C GLY A 93 -7.41 -4.21 15.84
N PRO A 94 -8.47 -4.98 15.92
CA PRO A 94 -8.69 -6.27 15.25
C PRO A 94 -8.84 -6.12 13.73
N PHE A 95 -8.72 -7.23 13.00
CA PHE A 95 -8.92 -7.22 11.54
C PHE A 95 -10.33 -6.73 11.20
N ALA A 96 -10.39 -5.82 10.25
CA ALA A 96 -11.63 -5.35 9.65
C ALA A 96 -11.43 -5.28 8.12
N PRO A 97 -12.32 -5.92 7.33
CA PRO A 97 -12.30 -5.75 5.88
C PRO A 97 -12.46 -4.28 5.50
N LEU A 98 -11.79 -3.85 4.42
CA LEU A 98 -11.95 -2.48 3.92
C LEU A 98 -13.38 -2.28 3.42
N ALA A 99 -14.08 -1.30 3.99
CA ALA A 99 -15.36 -0.88 3.49
C ALA A 99 -15.21 -0.20 2.11
N PRO A 100 -16.24 -0.21 1.24
CA PRO A 100 -16.16 0.39 -0.10
C PRO A 100 -15.67 1.85 -0.12
N GLU A 101 -16.08 2.65 0.87
CA GLU A 101 -15.68 4.06 1.00
C GLU A 101 -14.18 4.25 1.32
N ASN A 102 -13.49 3.19 1.69
CA ASN A 102 -12.05 3.20 1.95
C ASN A 102 -11.20 2.89 0.72
N PHE A 103 -11.82 2.55 -0.41
CA PHE A 103 -11.14 2.50 -1.69
C PHE A 103 -11.23 3.85 -2.39
N ALA A 104 -10.12 4.28 -2.98
CA ALA A 104 -10.06 5.58 -3.65
C ALA A 104 -10.99 5.62 -4.87
N PRO A 105 -11.95 6.55 -4.91
CA PRO A 105 -12.92 6.61 -6.01
C PRO A 105 -12.29 6.99 -7.36
N TRP A 106 -11.15 7.66 -7.34
CA TRP A 106 -10.39 8.07 -8.52
C TRP A 106 -9.45 6.98 -9.06
N SER A 107 -9.32 5.86 -8.35
CA SER A 107 -8.47 4.73 -8.78
C SER A 107 -9.31 3.69 -9.54
N PRO A 108 -8.72 3.00 -10.53
CA PRO A 108 -9.46 1.97 -11.26
C PRO A 108 -9.80 0.77 -10.36
N ALA A 109 -10.98 0.18 -10.59
CA ALA A 109 -11.33 -1.07 -9.94
C ALA A 109 -10.43 -2.21 -10.46
N PRO A 110 -10.13 -3.24 -9.64
CA PRO A 110 -9.25 -4.33 -10.06
C PRO A 110 -9.71 -5.06 -11.34
N GLU A 111 -11.01 -5.10 -11.61
CA GLU A 111 -11.60 -5.75 -12.78
C GLU A 111 -11.38 -4.97 -14.07
N ASP A 112 -11.12 -3.68 -13.98
CA ASP A 112 -10.76 -2.83 -15.12
C ASP A 112 -9.27 -3.01 -15.47
N THR A 113 -8.94 -4.11 -16.12
CA THR A 113 -7.56 -4.50 -16.40
C THR A 113 -6.80 -3.47 -17.23
N LYS A 114 -7.45 -2.84 -18.18
CA LYS A 114 -6.84 -1.77 -19.00
C LYS A 114 -6.59 -0.50 -18.19
N GLY A 115 -7.56 -0.11 -17.38
CA GLY A 115 -7.43 1.03 -16.48
C GLY A 115 -6.33 0.82 -15.46
N VAL A 116 -6.24 -0.38 -14.86
CA VAL A 116 -5.18 -0.75 -13.91
C VAL A 116 -3.80 -0.66 -14.57
N ALA A 117 -3.62 -1.24 -15.76
CA ALA A 117 -2.34 -1.19 -16.46
C ALA A 117 -1.89 0.25 -16.75
N LYS A 118 -2.81 1.09 -17.23
CA LYS A 118 -2.57 2.50 -17.50
C LYS A 118 -2.22 3.28 -16.22
N TYR A 119 -2.95 3.00 -15.15
CA TYR A 119 -2.73 3.66 -13.86
C TYR A 119 -1.35 3.29 -13.27
N MET A 120 -0.99 2.01 -13.31
CA MET A 120 0.32 1.55 -12.83
C MET A 120 1.47 2.16 -13.65
N GLU A 121 1.30 2.31 -14.97
CA GLU A 121 2.26 3.00 -15.82
C GLU A 121 2.41 4.47 -15.40
N LEU A 122 1.29 5.14 -15.11
CA LEU A 122 1.29 6.52 -14.63
C LEU A 122 2.07 6.66 -13.30
N LEU A 123 1.82 5.76 -12.34
CA LEU A 123 2.57 5.73 -11.08
C LEU A 123 4.07 5.51 -11.31
N GLY A 124 4.43 4.63 -12.23
CA GLY A 124 5.82 4.37 -12.59
C GLY A 124 6.54 5.61 -13.13
N LYS A 125 5.84 6.47 -13.83
CA LYS A 125 6.38 7.75 -14.35
C LYS A 125 6.60 8.81 -13.27
N ALA A 126 6.02 8.62 -12.09
CA ALA A 126 6.14 9.56 -10.96
C ALA A 126 7.34 9.26 -10.05
N ILE A 127 8.13 8.25 -10.40
CA ILE A 127 9.30 7.82 -9.62
C ILE A 127 10.57 8.51 -10.12
#